data_0ec2ba05d08588b54b7d9d04d07a0573
#
_entry.id   0ec2ba05d08588b54b7d9d04d07a0573
#
_cell.length_a   1.000
_cell.length_b   1.000
_cell.length_c   1.000
_cell.angle_alpha   90.00
_cell.angle_beta   90.00
_cell.angle_gamma   90.00
#
_symmetry.space_group_name_H-M   'P 1'
#
loop_
_entity.id
_entity.type
_entity.pdbx_description
1 polymer ?
#
loop_
_entity_poly.entity_id
_entity_poly.type
_entity_poly.pdbx_seq_one_letter_code
_entity_poly.pdbx_strand_id
1 'polypeptide(L)'
;MVIKVILTLIFILVMVGVGIYSRKQASSVDGFVLGGRSVGPWLTAFAYGTSYFSAVVFVGYAGQFGWKYGLSATWIGVGNAIIGSLLAWIVLGRRTKLMTQHIDSRTMPDFFGTRFDSQGLRVVASVIAFVFLIPYTAGVYKGISTLFEMGFGIPYEYCVVIMAIFTAVYVILGGYKATAMNDFIQGIIMLFGIVTVIAAVLNSQGGLFTAVQKMAELPSDTDATVNGGFASLLGPDPWNLLGVIILTSLGTWGLPQMVGKFYSITDEQAIRRGTIISTLFAFVVAGGCYFLGGFGRLFGMPPVLPNGRLDFDSIVPSMLITLPDFIIALVVLLVLSASMSTLASLVLTSSSTMTLDLIYRDKKSAPGEVEEGAIDDIVAEKIERRKVVVMRVLIVFFIVISLMIALNPPTFIAQLMGISWGALAGAFLAPFMMGLYWKNTTTASVWACFVWGVGITVINMLLGNPINPINCGAIAMVGGFVVVWLVSLFTKKMPRNTVDKIFECYD
;
A
#
# COMPACT_ATOMS: atom_id res chain seq x y z
N MET A 1 -20.36 -0.70 24.65
CA MET A 1 -20.91 -1.19 23.37
C MET A 1 -21.63 -0.11 22.55
N VAL A 2 -22.61 0.65 23.09
CA VAL A 2 -23.38 1.67 22.36
C VAL A 2 -22.48 2.74 21.71
N ILE A 3 -21.50 3.28 22.43
CA ILE A 3 -20.55 4.28 21.92
C ILE A 3 -19.77 3.79 20.71
N LYS A 4 -19.27 2.53 20.72
CA LYS A 4 -18.54 1.93 19.60
C LYS A 4 -19.39 1.89 18.34
N VAL A 5 -20.65 1.47 18.47
CA VAL A 5 -21.61 1.39 17.35
C VAL A 5 -21.96 2.78 16.81
N ILE A 6 -22.27 3.75 17.68
CA ILE A 6 -22.62 5.11 17.26
C ILE A 6 -21.47 5.77 16.49
N LEU A 7 -20.25 5.71 17.02
CA LEU A 7 -19.08 6.32 16.36
C LEU A 7 -18.77 5.65 15.01
N THR A 8 -18.89 4.32 14.93
CA THR A 8 -18.73 3.60 13.67
C THR A 8 -19.80 3.98 12.65
N LEU A 9 -21.06 4.11 13.04
CA LEU A 9 -22.14 4.53 12.15
C LEU A 9 -21.94 5.97 11.66
N ILE A 10 -21.56 6.90 12.53
CA ILE A 10 -21.26 8.28 12.14
C ILE A 10 -20.11 8.30 11.11
N PHE A 11 -19.05 7.55 11.37
CA PHE A 11 -17.92 7.41 10.44
C PHE A 11 -18.39 6.91 9.06
N ILE A 12 -19.16 5.84 9.02
CA ILE A 12 -19.72 5.27 7.78
C ILE A 12 -20.57 6.30 7.02
N LEU A 13 -21.46 7.01 7.72
CA LEU A 13 -22.31 8.01 7.10
C LEU A 13 -21.51 9.17 6.50
N VAL A 14 -20.45 9.62 7.17
CA VAL A 14 -19.54 10.65 6.64
C VAL A 14 -18.83 10.16 5.38
N MET A 15 -18.29 8.96 5.39
CA MET A 15 -17.55 8.39 4.22
C MET A 15 -18.48 8.24 3.01
N VAL A 16 -19.69 7.71 3.19
CA VAL A 16 -20.68 7.57 2.11
C VAL A 16 -21.15 8.95 1.64
N GLY A 17 -21.37 9.90 2.56
CA GLY A 17 -21.74 11.28 2.24
C GLY A 17 -20.72 11.96 1.32
N VAL A 18 -19.42 11.82 1.60
CA VAL A 18 -18.33 12.30 0.73
C VAL A 18 -18.35 11.60 -0.63
N GLY A 19 -18.62 10.28 -0.66
CA GLY A 19 -18.78 9.54 -1.91
C GLY A 19 -19.90 10.09 -2.78
N ILE A 20 -21.06 10.34 -2.20
CA ILE A 20 -22.22 10.93 -2.91
C ILE A 20 -21.92 12.36 -3.39
N TYR A 21 -21.28 13.17 -2.56
CA TYR A 21 -20.88 14.55 -2.92
C TYR A 21 -19.94 14.57 -4.13
N SER A 22 -18.98 13.67 -4.19
CA SER A 22 -17.95 13.62 -5.23
C SER A 22 -18.40 12.92 -6.52
N ARG A 23 -19.59 12.29 -6.55
CA ARG A 23 -20.03 11.41 -7.67
C ARG A 23 -20.05 12.08 -9.05
N LYS A 24 -20.30 13.39 -9.11
CA LYS A 24 -20.33 14.13 -10.40
C LYS A 24 -18.96 14.17 -11.07
N GLN A 25 -17.88 14.19 -10.29
CA GLN A 25 -16.51 14.27 -10.80
C GLN A 25 -15.98 12.89 -11.21
N ALA A 26 -16.65 11.83 -10.81
CA ALA A 26 -16.34 10.44 -11.16
C ALA A 26 -17.07 9.97 -12.45
N SER A 27 -17.48 10.90 -13.33
CA SER A 27 -18.19 10.58 -14.57
C SER A 27 -17.27 10.34 -15.77
N SER A 28 -16.05 10.90 -15.77
CA SER A 28 -15.01 10.67 -16.77
C SER A 28 -13.92 9.74 -16.24
N VAL A 29 -13.13 9.15 -17.14
CA VAL A 29 -11.99 8.28 -16.77
C VAL A 29 -10.96 9.06 -15.95
N ASP A 30 -10.56 10.24 -16.37
CA ASP A 30 -9.58 11.07 -15.65
C ASP A 30 -10.12 11.52 -14.29
N GLY A 31 -11.39 11.87 -14.21
CA GLY A 31 -12.03 12.18 -12.92
C GLY A 31 -12.10 10.98 -11.99
N PHE A 32 -12.42 9.80 -12.54
CA PHE A 32 -12.57 8.57 -11.76
C PHE A 32 -11.22 8.01 -11.28
N VAL A 33 -10.17 8.03 -12.12
CA VAL A 33 -8.86 7.40 -11.84
C VAL A 33 -7.87 8.38 -11.21
N LEU A 34 -7.83 9.65 -11.66
CA LEU A 34 -6.81 10.64 -11.29
C LEU A 34 -7.37 11.88 -10.58
N GLY A 35 -8.69 11.96 -10.37
CA GLY A 35 -9.31 13.15 -9.81
C GLY A 35 -9.12 14.41 -10.67
N GLY A 36 -8.94 14.23 -11.99
CA GLY A 36 -8.68 15.31 -12.95
C GLY A 36 -7.29 15.93 -12.83
N ARG A 37 -6.30 15.24 -12.23
CA ARG A 37 -4.93 15.73 -11.98
C ARG A 37 -4.89 17.09 -11.24
N SER A 38 -5.89 17.35 -10.41
CA SER A 38 -6.12 18.63 -9.72
C SER A 38 -6.15 18.52 -8.20
N VAL A 39 -5.53 17.47 -7.64
CA VAL A 39 -5.55 17.19 -6.21
C VAL A 39 -4.44 17.97 -5.49
N GLY A 40 -4.85 18.79 -4.51
CA GLY A 40 -3.93 19.65 -3.78
C GLY A 40 -3.02 18.88 -2.82
N PRO A 41 -2.01 19.57 -2.23
CA PRO A 41 -0.93 18.95 -1.45
C PRO A 41 -1.41 18.19 -0.22
N TRP A 42 -2.38 18.72 0.51
CA TRP A 42 -2.94 18.07 1.70
C TRP A 42 -3.63 16.76 1.38
N LEU A 43 -4.53 16.79 0.40
CA LEU A 43 -5.27 15.59 0.00
C LEU A 43 -4.34 14.51 -0.56
N THR A 44 -3.35 14.90 -1.40
CA THR A 44 -2.40 13.93 -1.96
C THR A 44 -1.47 13.35 -0.91
N ALA A 45 -0.96 14.18 0.03
CA ALA A 45 -0.07 13.72 1.09
C ALA A 45 -0.79 12.76 2.05
N PHE A 46 -2.01 13.11 2.45
CA PHE A 46 -2.82 12.22 3.28
C PHE A 46 -3.23 10.95 2.52
N ALA A 47 -3.64 11.06 1.25
CA ALA A 47 -3.93 9.89 0.42
C ALA A 47 -2.72 8.96 0.26
N TYR A 48 -1.50 9.50 0.15
CA TYR A 48 -0.27 8.71 0.15
C TYR A 48 -0.05 8.03 1.50
N GLY A 49 -0.06 8.81 2.59
CA GLY A 49 0.18 8.32 3.95
C GLY A 49 -0.83 7.27 4.40
N THR A 50 -2.13 7.55 4.25
CA THR A 50 -3.20 6.63 4.69
C THR A 50 -3.25 5.35 3.84
N SER A 51 -2.95 5.43 2.54
CA SER A 51 -2.87 4.24 1.68
C SER A 51 -1.65 3.37 1.99
N TYR A 52 -0.61 3.92 2.61
CA TYR A 52 0.58 3.19 3.03
C TYR A 52 0.33 2.39 4.32
N PHE A 53 -0.37 2.98 5.29
CA PHE A 53 -0.54 2.41 6.62
C PHE A 53 -1.98 1.94 6.84
N SER A 54 -2.20 0.64 6.73
CA SER A 54 -3.50 -0.03 6.90
C SER A 54 -3.53 -0.93 8.14
N ALA A 55 -4.61 -1.68 8.30
CA ALA A 55 -4.67 -2.77 9.27
C ALA A 55 -3.51 -3.77 9.12
N VAL A 56 -2.93 -3.92 7.93
CA VAL A 56 -1.73 -4.74 7.72
C VAL A 56 -0.58 -4.27 8.61
N VAL A 57 -0.35 -2.95 8.65
CA VAL A 57 0.72 -2.38 9.48
C VAL A 57 0.33 -2.42 10.96
N PHE A 58 -0.89 -1.99 11.29
CA PHE A 58 -1.30 -1.86 12.69
C PHE A 58 -1.51 -3.22 13.39
N VAL A 59 -2.15 -4.19 12.72
CA VAL A 59 -2.43 -5.51 13.30
C VAL A 59 -1.32 -6.51 12.96
N GLY A 60 -1.07 -6.73 11.66
CA GLY A 60 -0.15 -7.76 11.20
C GLY A 60 1.32 -7.45 11.48
N TYR A 61 1.82 -6.34 10.92
CA TYR A 61 3.24 -6.01 11.02
C TYR A 61 3.65 -5.57 12.42
N ALA A 62 2.89 -4.67 13.06
CA ALA A 62 3.19 -4.21 14.41
C ALA A 62 3.17 -5.38 15.41
N GLY A 63 2.19 -6.30 15.31
CA GLY A 63 2.12 -7.50 16.13
C GLY A 63 3.31 -8.42 15.91
N GLN A 64 3.49 -8.91 14.68
CA GLN A 64 4.53 -9.89 14.37
C GLN A 64 5.95 -9.35 14.58
N PHE A 65 6.24 -8.15 14.10
CA PHE A 65 7.59 -7.58 14.19
C PHE A 65 7.88 -7.01 15.57
N GLY A 66 6.87 -6.45 16.24
CA GLY A 66 7.00 -6.06 17.63
C GLY A 66 7.34 -7.24 18.55
N TRP A 67 6.66 -8.38 18.33
CA TRP A 67 6.97 -9.61 19.04
C TRP A 67 8.39 -10.11 18.79
N LYS A 68 8.82 -10.11 17.52
CA LYS A 68 10.15 -10.63 17.13
C LYS A 68 11.31 -9.73 17.54
N TYR A 69 11.13 -8.41 17.38
CA TYR A 69 12.25 -7.46 17.51
C TYR A 69 12.14 -6.56 18.74
N GLY A 70 11.01 -6.60 19.48
CA GLY A 70 10.78 -5.69 20.59
C GLY A 70 10.77 -4.22 20.15
N LEU A 71 11.36 -3.34 20.94
CA LEU A 71 11.39 -1.89 20.68
C LEU A 71 12.16 -1.52 19.42
N SER A 72 13.11 -2.34 18.96
CA SER A 72 13.84 -2.09 17.72
C SER A 72 12.94 -2.18 16.48
N ALA A 73 11.74 -2.78 16.55
CA ALA A 73 10.74 -2.72 15.49
C ALA A 73 10.38 -1.27 15.09
N THR A 74 10.56 -0.30 15.98
CA THR A 74 10.37 1.14 15.70
C THR A 74 11.20 1.62 14.49
N TRP A 75 12.37 1.01 14.25
CA TRP A 75 13.19 1.33 13.07
C TRP A 75 12.50 1.05 11.75
N ILE A 76 11.54 0.12 11.71
CA ILE A 76 10.71 -0.12 10.52
C ILE A 76 9.90 1.14 10.22
N GLY A 77 9.27 1.72 11.25
CA GLY A 77 8.51 2.96 11.11
C GLY A 77 9.36 4.17 10.72
N VAL A 78 10.56 4.29 11.29
CA VAL A 78 11.54 5.31 10.90
C VAL A 78 11.98 5.12 9.43
N GLY A 79 12.29 3.90 9.02
CA GLY A 79 12.58 3.56 7.62
C GLY A 79 11.42 3.92 6.68
N ASN A 80 10.19 3.61 7.08
CA ASN A 80 9.00 3.96 6.30
C ASN A 80 8.82 5.48 6.17
N ALA A 81 9.12 6.25 7.20
CA ALA A 81 9.04 7.71 7.14
C ALA A 81 10.15 8.31 6.26
N ILE A 82 11.39 7.85 6.42
CA ILE A 82 12.55 8.42 5.70
C ILE A 82 12.63 7.85 4.29
N ILE A 83 12.68 6.53 4.13
CA ILE A 83 12.86 5.90 2.81
C ILE A 83 11.52 5.82 2.09
N GLY A 84 10.48 5.28 2.75
CA GLY A 84 9.19 5.03 2.15
C GLY A 84 8.36 6.28 1.86
N SER A 85 8.60 7.40 2.58
CA SER A 85 7.90 8.66 2.35
C SER A 85 8.85 9.76 1.89
N LEU A 86 9.72 10.29 2.73
CA LEU A 86 10.57 11.44 2.39
C LEU A 86 11.34 11.24 1.07
N LEU A 87 12.12 10.18 0.97
CA LEU A 87 12.92 9.90 -0.22
C LEU A 87 12.02 9.54 -1.43
N ALA A 88 10.92 8.82 -1.23
CA ALA A 88 9.96 8.52 -2.30
C ALA A 88 9.42 9.81 -2.95
N TRP A 89 9.01 10.78 -2.15
CA TRP A 89 8.51 12.06 -2.66
C TRP A 89 9.59 12.88 -3.35
N ILE A 90 10.82 12.93 -2.79
CA ILE A 90 11.94 13.66 -3.39
C ILE A 90 12.38 13.03 -4.71
N VAL A 91 12.54 11.71 -4.72
CA VAL A 91 13.06 10.99 -5.88
C VAL A 91 11.99 10.79 -6.95
N LEU A 92 10.80 10.30 -6.58
CA LEU A 92 9.78 9.96 -7.58
C LEU A 92 8.82 11.11 -7.88
N GLY A 93 8.46 11.94 -6.90
CA GLY A 93 7.32 12.86 -6.99
C GLY A 93 7.36 13.76 -8.24
N ARG A 94 8.40 14.58 -8.39
CA ARG A 94 8.51 15.52 -9.51
C ARG A 94 8.64 14.79 -10.86
N ARG A 95 9.54 13.83 -10.95
CA ARG A 95 9.82 13.14 -12.21
C ARG A 95 8.64 12.28 -12.68
N THR A 96 7.97 11.61 -11.77
CA THR A 96 6.75 10.85 -12.08
C THR A 96 5.67 11.78 -12.64
N LYS A 97 5.39 12.89 -11.95
CA LYS A 97 4.38 13.86 -12.39
C LYS A 97 4.68 14.38 -13.82
N LEU A 98 5.87 14.91 -14.04
CA LEU A 98 6.22 15.52 -15.32
C LEU A 98 6.17 14.51 -16.48
N MET A 99 6.83 13.36 -16.33
CA MET A 99 6.86 12.36 -17.39
C MET A 99 5.47 11.77 -17.67
N THR A 100 4.68 11.43 -16.64
CA THR A 100 3.36 10.85 -16.86
C THR A 100 2.35 11.82 -17.45
N GLN A 101 2.51 13.12 -17.21
CA GLN A 101 1.72 14.14 -17.91
C GLN A 101 2.16 14.29 -19.37
N HIS A 102 3.46 14.32 -19.65
CA HIS A 102 4.02 14.47 -20.98
C HIS A 102 3.65 13.32 -21.91
N ILE A 103 3.72 12.08 -21.43
CA ILE A 103 3.35 10.89 -22.23
C ILE A 103 1.88 10.49 -22.05
N ASP A 104 1.07 11.35 -21.41
CA ASP A 104 -0.34 11.12 -21.07
C ASP A 104 -0.61 9.72 -20.46
N SER A 105 0.22 9.28 -19.54
CA SER A 105 0.04 8.01 -18.85
C SER A 105 -0.92 8.16 -17.66
N ARG A 106 -1.89 7.24 -17.56
CA ARG A 106 -2.92 7.21 -16.50
C ARG A 106 -2.68 6.16 -15.44
N THR A 107 -1.91 5.13 -15.77
CA THR A 107 -1.61 4.00 -14.89
C THR A 107 -0.12 3.65 -14.96
N MET A 108 0.38 2.88 -14.00
CA MET A 108 1.76 2.40 -14.04
C MET A 108 2.02 1.42 -15.20
N PRO A 109 1.13 0.45 -15.53
CA PRO A 109 1.25 -0.34 -16.76
C PRO A 109 1.28 0.49 -18.04
N ASP A 110 0.46 1.55 -18.15
CA ASP A 110 0.46 2.46 -19.27
C ASP A 110 1.81 3.20 -19.41
N PHE A 111 2.41 3.60 -18.28
CA PHE A 111 3.77 4.15 -18.26
C PHE A 111 4.78 3.18 -18.88
N PHE A 112 4.78 1.90 -18.48
CA PHE A 112 5.67 0.91 -19.09
C PHE A 112 5.42 0.72 -20.57
N GLY A 113 4.15 0.68 -20.98
CA GLY A 113 3.78 0.56 -22.39
C GLY A 113 4.31 1.70 -23.23
N THR A 114 4.09 2.93 -22.79
CA THR A 114 4.42 4.15 -23.56
C THR A 114 5.93 4.48 -23.44
N ARG A 115 6.51 4.42 -22.24
CA ARG A 115 7.93 4.74 -22.02
C ARG A 115 8.88 3.80 -22.77
N PHE A 116 8.51 2.52 -22.88
CA PHE A 116 9.34 1.48 -23.50
C PHE A 116 8.82 0.99 -24.86
N ASP A 117 7.84 1.70 -25.40
CA ASP A 117 7.21 1.39 -26.71
C ASP A 117 6.85 -0.10 -26.85
N SER A 118 6.15 -0.64 -25.85
CA SER A 118 5.83 -2.06 -25.78
C SER A 118 4.45 -2.32 -25.20
N GLN A 119 3.51 -2.64 -26.09
CA GLN A 119 2.16 -3.05 -25.67
C GLN A 119 2.16 -4.34 -24.83
N GLY A 120 3.14 -5.23 -25.07
CA GLY A 120 3.31 -6.44 -24.26
C GLY A 120 3.63 -6.12 -22.81
N LEU A 121 4.53 -5.16 -22.55
CA LEU A 121 4.86 -4.71 -21.18
C LEU A 121 3.62 -4.12 -20.49
N ARG A 122 2.82 -3.32 -21.19
CA ARG A 122 1.57 -2.74 -20.64
C ARG A 122 0.61 -3.83 -20.19
N VAL A 123 0.37 -4.83 -21.04
CA VAL A 123 -0.54 -5.95 -20.75
C VAL A 123 -0.03 -6.80 -19.57
N VAL A 124 1.24 -7.21 -19.60
CA VAL A 124 1.80 -8.06 -18.56
C VAL A 124 1.89 -7.31 -17.23
N ALA A 125 2.28 -6.04 -17.22
CA ALA A 125 2.25 -5.22 -16.01
C ALA A 125 0.83 -5.09 -15.43
N SER A 126 -0.20 -4.95 -16.28
CA SER A 126 -1.59 -4.91 -15.85
C SER A 126 -2.02 -6.22 -15.18
N VAL A 127 -1.65 -7.36 -15.75
CA VAL A 127 -1.92 -8.68 -15.17
C VAL A 127 -1.18 -8.87 -13.84
N ILE A 128 0.11 -8.53 -13.78
CA ILE A 128 0.91 -8.60 -12.55
C ILE A 128 0.26 -7.73 -11.45
N ALA A 129 -0.11 -6.49 -11.79
CA ALA A 129 -0.76 -5.59 -10.83
C ALA A 129 -2.07 -6.19 -10.32
N PHE A 130 -2.94 -6.65 -11.21
CA PHE A 130 -4.23 -7.25 -10.82
C PHE A 130 -4.06 -8.45 -9.90
N VAL A 131 -3.23 -9.43 -10.30
CA VAL A 131 -3.06 -10.69 -9.58
C VAL A 131 -2.46 -10.47 -8.19
N PHE A 132 -1.38 -9.69 -8.09
CA PHE A 132 -0.66 -9.52 -6.82
C PHE A 132 -1.25 -8.44 -5.90
N LEU A 133 -2.17 -7.60 -6.35
CA LEU A 133 -2.98 -6.75 -5.46
C LEU A 133 -4.07 -7.55 -4.71
N ILE A 134 -4.48 -8.73 -5.20
CA ILE A 134 -5.49 -9.57 -4.54
C ILE A 134 -5.04 -10.03 -3.14
N PRO A 135 -3.87 -10.69 -2.95
CA PRO A 135 -3.41 -11.09 -1.62
C PRO A 135 -3.18 -9.90 -0.68
N TYR A 136 -2.78 -8.73 -1.21
CA TYR A 136 -2.71 -7.51 -0.40
C TYR A 136 -4.10 -7.13 0.14
N THR A 137 -5.09 -7.05 -0.73
CA THR A 137 -6.47 -6.72 -0.35
C THR A 137 -7.04 -7.71 0.65
N ALA A 138 -6.79 -9.00 0.46
CA ALA A 138 -7.19 -10.05 1.39
C ALA A 138 -6.54 -9.87 2.77
N GLY A 139 -5.25 -9.50 2.82
CA GLY A 139 -4.54 -9.20 4.06
C GLY A 139 -5.13 -7.99 4.82
N VAL A 140 -5.57 -6.96 4.09
CA VAL A 140 -6.25 -5.80 4.71
C VAL A 140 -7.60 -6.20 5.30
N TYR A 141 -8.42 -6.99 4.56
CA TYR A 141 -9.67 -7.52 5.07
C TYR A 141 -9.46 -8.39 6.31
N LYS A 142 -8.44 -9.24 6.30
CA LYS A 142 -8.11 -10.08 7.45
C LYS A 142 -7.80 -9.22 8.68
N GLY A 143 -6.93 -8.22 8.56
CA GLY A 143 -6.53 -7.38 9.68
C GLY A 143 -7.69 -6.61 10.31
N ILE A 144 -8.55 -6.01 9.48
CA ILE A 144 -9.70 -5.27 10.00
C ILE A 144 -10.74 -6.19 10.65
N SER A 145 -11.00 -7.34 10.03
CA SER A 145 -12.03 -8.27 10.52
C SER A 145 -11.62 -8.92 11.84
N THR A 146 -10.34 -9.29 12.01
CA THR A 146 -9.82 -9.79 13.29
C THR A 146 -10.03 -8.78 14.41
N LEU A 147 -9.77 -7.49 14.15
CA LEU A 147 -10.01 -6.46 15.18
C LEU A 147 -11.50 -6.27 15.48
N PHE A 148 -12.36 -6.32 14.47
CA PHE A 148 -13.81 -6.19 14.65
C PHE A 148 -14.41 -7.37 15.43
N GLU A 149 -13.97 -8.57 15.14
CA GLU A 149 -14.36 -9.77 15.89
C GLU A 149 -14.03 -9.59 17.38
N MET A 150 -12.81 -9.18 17.70
CA MET A 150 -12.39 -8.96 19.08
C MET A 150 -13.06 -7.74 19.72
N GLY A 151 -13.29 -6.65 18.99
CA GLY A 151 -13.85 -5.40 19.51
C GLY A 151 -15.36 -5.43 19.72
N PHE A 152 -16.11 -6.16 18.89
CA PHE A 152 -17.57 -6.21 18.90
C PHE A 152 -18.16 -7.59 19.21
N GLY A 153 -17.35 -8.65 19.20
CA GLY A 153 -17.82 -10.03 19.33
C GLY A 153 -18.64 -10.51 18.12
N ILE A 154 -18.47 -9.89 16.95
CA ILE A 154 -19.12 -10.31 15.71
C ILE A 154 -18.24 -11.35 15.04
N PRO A 155 -18.76 -12.51 14.59
CA PRO A 155 -17.95 -13.51 13.90
C PRO A 155 -17.19 -12.94 12.70
N TYR A 156 -15.95 -13.39 12.55
CA TYR A 156 -14.99 -12.90 11.54
C TYR A 156 -15.57 -12.82 10.13
N GLU A 157 -16.29 -13.85 9.69
CA GLU A 157 -16.84 -13.95 8.34
C GLU A 157 -17.83 -12.83 8.02
N TYR A 158 -18.68 -12.47 8.99
CA TYR A 158 -19.62 -11.35 8.82
C TYR A 158 -18.88 -10.01 8.73
N CYS A 159 -17.84 -9.81 9.53
CA CYS A 159 -17.02 -8.62 9.49
C CYS A 159 -16.38 -8.43 8.10
N VAL A 160 -15.77 -9.49 7.55
CA VAL A 160 -15.14 -9.46 6.23
C VAL A 160 -16.16 -9.07 5.14
N VAL A 161 -17.35 -9.70 5.15
CA VAL A 161 -18.40 -9.42 4.14
C VAL A 161 -18.93 -7.99 4.26
N ILE A 162 -19.23 -7.52 5.46
CA ILE A 162 -19.72 -6.15 5.70
C ILE A 162 -18.70 -5.13 5.20
N MET A 163 -17.42 -5.33 5.50
CA MET A 163 -16.35 -4.42 5.07
C MET A 163 -16.16 -4.44 3.54
N ALA A 164 -16.31 -5.60 2.92
CA ALA A 164 -16.25 -5.71 1.46
C ALA A 164 -17.39 -4.95 0.77
N ILE A 165 -18.61 -5.11 1.24
CA ILE A 165 -19.79 -4.39 0.72
C ILE A 165 -19.61 -2.87 0.91
N PHE A 166 -19.17 -2.45 2.08
CA PHE A 166 -18.98 -1.04 2.38
C PHE A 166 -17.90 -0.41 1.48
N THR A 167 -16.76 -1.11 1.30
CA THR A 167 -15.70 -0.67 0.37
C THR A 167 -16.23 -0.52 -1.05
N ALA A 168 -16.99 -1.51 -1.55
CA ALA A 168 -17.58 -1.44 -2.88
C ALA A 168 -18.45 -0.20 -3.07
N VAL A 169 -19.36 0.04 -2.12
CA VAL A 169 -20.33 1.14 -2.20
C VAL A 169 -19.62 2.50 -2.35
N TYR A 170 -18.71 2.84 -1.45
CA TYR A 170 -18.16 4.19 -1.48
C TYR A 170 -17.14 4.43 -2.61
N VAL A 171 -16.39 3.39 -3.03
CA VAL A 171 -15.46 3.52 -4.17
C VAL A 171 -16.20 3.63 -5.49
N ILE A 172 -17.24 2.83 -5.70
CA ILE A 172 -18.07 2.86 -6.92
C ILE A 172 -18.73 4.23 -7.08
N LEU A 173 -19.20 4.84 -5.99
CA LEU A 173 -19.89 6.13 -6.04
C LEU A 173 -18.95 7.30 -6.35
N GLY A 174 -17.77 7.34 -5.74
CA GLY A 174 -16.99 8.56 -5.66
C GLY A 174 -15.69 8.64 -6.46
N GLY A 175 -15.12 7.53 -6.91
CA GLY A 175 -13.83 7.50 -7.62
C GLY A 175 -12.68 8.13 -6.80
N TYR A 176 -11.60 8.55 -7.47
CA TYR A 176 -10.36 9.01 -6.82
C TYR A 176 -10.56 10.25 -5.93
N LYS A 177 -11.37 11.22 -6.34
CA LYS A 177 -11.55 12.45 -5.55
C LYS A 177 -12.26 12.19 -4.22
N ALA A 178 -13.27 11.32 -4.23
CA ALA A 178 -13.92 10.91 -2.99
C ALA A 178 -12.95 10.15 -2.08
N THR A 179 -12.15 9.24 -2.64
CA THR A 179 -11.15 8.52 -1.85
C THR A 179 -10.14 9.47 -1.24
N ALA A 180 -9.60 10.45 -1.98
CA ALA A 180 -8.64 11.43 -1.47
C ALA A 180 -9.23 12.34 -0.36
N MET A 181 -10.50 12.73 -0.47
CA MET A 181 -11.20 13.48 0.59
C MET A 181 -11.42 12.61 1.83
N ASN A 182 -11.84 11.38 1.65
CA ASN A 182 -11.98 10.42 2.74
C ASN A 182 -10.63 10.14 3.40
N ASP A 183 -9.57 9.96 2.61
CA ASP A 183 -8.21 9.74 3.08
C ASP A 183 -7.72 10.89 3.98
N PHE A 184 -8.11 12.13 3.68
CA PHE A 184 -7.78 13.27 4.53
C PHE A 184 -8.47 13.20 5.90
N ILE A 185 -9.77 12.92 5.94
CA ILE A 185 -10.52 12.75 7.19
C ILE A 185 -9.99 11.58 8.00
N GLN A 186 -9.79 10.45 7.33
CA GLN A 186 -9.27 9.22 7.91
C GLN A 186 -7.86 9.40 8.47
N GLY A 187 -7.00 10.15 7.76
CA GLY A 187 -5.66 10.44 8.23
C GLY A 187 -5.62 11.29 9.49
N ILE A 188 -6.54 12.24 9.67
CA ILE A 188 -6.69 12.98 10.93
C ILE A 188 -7.04 12.01 12.07
N ILE A 189 -8.00 11.11 11.85
CA ILE A 189 -8.39 10.08 12.82
C ILE A 189 -7.18 9.19 13.17
N MET A 190 -6.38 8.81 12.17
CA MET A 190 -5.19 7.98 12.38
C MET A 190 -4.14 8.68 13.24
N LEU A 191 -3.86 9.96 12.98
CA LEU A 191 -2.88 10.74 13.76
C LEU A 191 -3.25 10.84 15.25
N PHE A 192 -4.49 11.23 15.54
CA PHE A 192 -4.96 11.32 16.92
C PHE A 192 -5.14 9.96 17.57
N GLY A 193 -5.66 8.99 16.82
CA GLY A 193 -5.93 7.63 17.30
C GLY A 193 -4.67 6.92 17.76
N ILE A 194 -3.60 6.93 16.94
CA ILE A 194 -2.37 6.22 17.29
C ILE A 194 -1.70 6.78 18.56
N VAL A 195 -1.64 8.11 18.69
CA VAL A 195 -1.06 8.76 19.87
C VAL A 195 -1.87 8.40 21.13
N THR A 196 -3.20 8.45 21.03
CA THR A 196 -4.09 8.12 22.16
C THR A 196 -3.95 6.65 22.57
N VAL A 197 -3.88 5.75 21.60
CA VAL A 197 -3.72 4.30 21.85
C VAL A 197 -2.39 3.99 22.51
N ILE A 198 -1.28 4.59 22.00
CA ILE A 198 0.04 4.42 22.63
C ILE A 198 0.00 4.88 24.09
N ALA A 199 -0.55 6.08 24.35
CA ALA A 199 -0.65 6.60 25.71
C ALA A 199 -1.48 5.67 26.61
N ALA A 200 -2.60 5.14 26.13
CA ALA A 200 -3.45 4.23 26.90
C ALA A 200 -2.76 2.89 27.20
N VAL A 201 -2.09 2.30 26.22
CA VAL A 201 -1.34 1.03 26.38
C VAL A 201 -0.17 1.21 27.32
N LEU A 202 0.61 2.29 27.20
CA LEU A 202 1.72 2.54 28.10
C LEU A 202 1.26 2.81 29.54
N ASN A 203 0.17 3.56 29.72
CA ASN A 203 -0.40 3.81 31.04
C ASN A 203 -0.87 2.51 31.72
N SER A 204 -1.41 1.54 30.97
CA SER A 204 -1.78 0.24 31.50
C SER A 204 -0.59 -0.57 32.02
N GLN A 205 0.63 -0.27 31.55
CA GLN A 205 1.88 -0.91 31.96
C GLN A 205 2.64 -0.12 33.07
N GLY A 206 2.09 1.00 33.55
CA GLY A 206 2.72 1.86 34.55
C GLY A 206 3.56 3.01 33.96
N GLY A 207 3.32 3.35 32.69
CA GLY A 207 3.99 4.41 31.95
C GLY A 207 5.17 3.94 31.10
N LEU A 208 5.70 4.84 30.27
CA LEU A 208 6.73 4.51 29.30
C LEU A 208 8.00 3.90 29.93
N PHE A 209 8.54 4.53 30.97
CA PHE A 209 9.79 4.06 31.58
C PHE A 209 9.65 2.68 32.20
N THR A 210 8.52 2.44 32.91
CA THR A 210 8.22 1.13 33.50
C THR A 210 8.02 0.05 32.42
N ALA A 211 7.33 0.38 31.32
CA ALA A 211 7.15 -0.54 30.21
C ALA A 211 8.49 -0.91 29.55
N VAL A 212 9.38 0.07 29.32
CA VAL A 212 10.72 -0.19 28.77
C VAL A 212 11.57 -1.03 29.73
N GLN A 213 11.50 -0.77 31.05
CA GLN A 213 12.20 -1.56 32.04
C GLN A 213 11.72 -3.02 32.04
N LYS A 214 10.40 -3.24 32.02
CA LYS A 214 9.83 -4.59 31.89
C LYS A 214 10.30 -5.29 30.60
N MET A 215 10.39 -4.58 29.49
CA MET A 215 10.93 -5.15 28.24
C MET A 215 12.40 -5.53 28.35
N ALA A 216 13.21 -4.76 29.12
CA ALA A 216 14.63 -5.03 29.35
C ALA A 216 14.84 -6.25 30.24
N GLU A 217 13.87 -6.61 31.08
CA GLU A 217 13.91 -7.77 31.98
C GLU A 217 13.52 -9.08 31.28
N LEU A 218 12.94 -9.00 30.05
CA LEU A 218 12.53 -10.20 29.31
C LEU A 218 13.74 -10.99 28.82
N PRO A 219 13.72 -12.33 29.00
CA PRO A 219 14.78 -13.21 28.50
C PRO A 219 14.78 -13.28 26.98
N SER A 220 15.94 -13.52 26.40
CA SER A 220 16.07 -13.77 24.95
C SER A 220 15.40 -15.09 24.56
N ASP A 221 14.84 -15.16 23.36
CA ASP A 221 14.26 -16.39 22.79
C ASP A 221 15.32 -17.48 22.52
N THR A 222 16.59 -17.08 22.35
CA THR A 222 17.71 -17.99 22.04
C THR A 222 18.49 -18.41 23.28
N ASP A 223 18.56 -17.57 24.30
CA ASP A 223 19.26 -17.82 25.55
C ASP A 223 18.53 -17.14 26.73
N ALA A 224 17.85 -17.92 27.52
CA ALA A 224 17.07 -17.43 28.68
C ALA A 224 17.92 -16.75 29.77
N THR A 225 19.24 -16.85 29.70
CA THR A 225 20.16 -16.19 30.66
C THR A 225 20.53 -14.77 30.23
N VAL A 226 20.20 -14.39 28.96
CA VAL A 226 20.49 -13.07 28.39
C VAL A 226 19.22 -12.23 28.34
N ASN A 227 19.21 -11.14 29.08
CA ASN A 227 18.12 -10.17 29.09
C ASN A 227 18.45 -8.93 28.25
N GLY A 228 17.43 -8.12 27.98
CA GLY A 228 17.60 -6.80 27.36
C GLY A 228 17.58 -6.77 25.83
N GLY A 229 17.57 -7.92 25.16
CA GLY A 229 17.55 -7.98 23.69
C GLY A 229 16.36 -7.24 23.07
N PHE A 230 15.18 -7.35 23.68
CA PHE A 230 13.94 -6.72 23.19
C PHE A 230 13.82 -5.21 23.50
N ALA A 231 14.63 -4.70 24.42
CA ALA A 231 14.74 -3.26 24.71
C ALA A 231 15.97 -2.61 24.04
N SER A 232 16.80 -3.40 23.36
CA SER A 232 18.02 -2.91 22.72
C SER A 232 17.73 -2.13 21.43
N LEU A 233 18.66 -1.24 21.04
CA LEU A 233 18.52 -0.40 19.85
C LEU A 233 18.47 -1.21 18.55
N LEU A 234 19.26 -2.28 18.44
CA LEU A 234 19.35 -3.11 17.24
C LEU A 234 18.45 -4.35 17.28
N GLY A 235 17.91 -4.69 18.47
CA GLY A 235 17.07 -5.85 18.67
C GLY A 235 17.84 -7.18 18.64
N PRO A 236 17.11 -8.31 18.80
CA PRO A 236 17.70 -9.64 18.81
C PRO A 236 18.16 -10.13 17.43
N ASP A 237 17.61 -9.59 16.32
CA ASP A 237 17.91 -10.04 14.96
C ASP A 237 17.96 -8.84 13.97
N PRO A 238 19.09 -8.11 13.94
CA PRO A 238 19.22 -6.91 13.10
C PRO A 238 19.15 -7.17 11.60
N TRP A 239 19.61 -8.34 11.13
CA TRP A 239 19.65 -8.66 9.70
C TRP A 239 18.25 -8.90 9.12
N ASN A 240 17.43 -9.67 9.81
CA ASN A 240 16.04 -9.84 9.39
C ASN A 240 15.23 -8.57 9.57
N LEU A 241 15.51 -7.76 10.60
CA LEU A 241 14.93 -6.42 10.78
C LEU A 241 15.24 -5.51 9.57
N LEU A 242 16.48 -5.53 9.09
CA LEU A 242 16.87 -4.77 7.89
C LEU A 242 16.09 -5.23 6.65
N GLY A 243 15.89 -6.53 6.47
CA GLY A 243 15.05 -7.08 5.40
C GLY A 243 13.62 -6.56 5.44
N VAL A 244 13.03 -6.46 6.64
CA VAL A 244 11.70 -5.88 6.84
C VAL A 244 11.69 -4.39 6.48
N ILE A 245 12.69 -3.62 6.93
CA ILE A 245 12.82 -2.19 6.61
C ILE A 245 12.90 -1.99 5.10
N ILE A 246 13.73 -2.77 4.40
CA ILE A 246 13.87 -2.70 2.94
C ILE A 246 12.53 -3.01 2.27
N LEU A 247 11.90 -4.14 2.59
CA LEU A 247 10.61 -4.52 2.00
C LEU A 247 9.56 -3.44 2.18
N THR A 248 9.38 -2.98 3.41
CA THR A 248 8.28 -2.07 3.73
C THR A 248 8.53 -0.63 3.29
N SER A 249 9.79 -0.20 3.20
CA SER A 249 10.12 1.16 2.79
C SER A 249 10.29 1.31 1.29
N LEU A 250 11.12 0.48 0.64
CA LEU A 250 11.30 0.53 -0.81
C LEU A 250 10.10 -0.02 -1.59
N GLY A 251 9.34 -0.93 -0.99
CA GLY A 251 8.17 -1.51 -1.63
C GLY A 251 7.20 -0.47 -2.19
N THR A 252 6.97 0.60 -1.45
CA THR A 252 6.05 1.68 -1.86
C THR A 252 6.43 2.37 -3.15
N TRP A 253 7.70 2.38 -3.54
CA TRP A 253 8.19 2.99 -4.78
C TRP A 253 7.82 2.18 -6.03
N GLY A 254 7.54 0.90 -5.88
CA GLY A 254 7.13 -0.01 -6.96
C GLY A 254 5.65 -0.40 -6.94
N LEU A 255 4.88 0.08 -5.96
CA LEU A 255 3.46 -0.24 -5.86
C LEU A 255 2.60 0.71 -6.69
N PRO A 256 1.82 0.21 -7.66
CA PRO A 256 1.03 1.05 -8.58
C PRO A 256 0.10 2.03 -7.87
N GLN A 257 -0.58 1.61 -6.79
CA GLN A 257 -1.50 2.45 -6.03
C GLN A 257 -0.79 3.57 -5.24
N MET A 258 0.49 3.39 -4.90
CA MET A 258 1.29 4.42 -4.23
C MET A 258 1.84 5.44 -5.23
N VAL A 259 2.45 4.94 -6.29
CA VAL A 259 3.02 5.76 -7.36
C VAL A 259 1.94 6.57 -8.08
N GLY A 260 0.73 6.02 -8.25
CA GLY A 260 -0.42 6.69 -8.85
C GLY A 260 -0.83 7.99 -8.13
N LYS A 261 -0.47 8.17 -6.85
CA LYS A 261 -0.73 9.42 -6.12
C LYS A 261 0.05 10.61 -6.72
N PHE A 262 1.24 10.37 -7.25
CA PHE A 262 2.04 11.41 -7.92
C PHE A 262 1.47 11.83 -9.29
N TYR A 263 0.67 10.96 -9.93
CA TYR A 263 0.00 11.30 -11.21
C TYR A 263 -1.10 12.36 -11.02
N SER A 264 -1.69 12.41 -9.84
CA SER A 264 -2.88 13.22 -9.52
C SER A 264 -2.56 14.61 -8.98
N ILE A 265 -1.32 14.88 -8.56
CA ILE A 265 -0.94 16.12 -7.87
C ILE A 265 -0.89 17.31 -8.82
N THR A 266 -1.31 18.51 -8.34
CA THR A 266 -1.48 19.71 -9.16
C THR A 266 -0.18 20.27 -9.73
N ASP A 267 0.83 20.53 -8.87
CA ASP A 267 2.03 21.28 -9.24
C ASP A 267 3.25 20.89 -8.38
N GLU A 268 4.41 21.45 -8.70
CA GLU A 268 5.66 21.16 -7.97
C GLU A 268 5.68 21.73 -6.55
N GLN A 269 4.98 22.85 -6.27
CA GLN A 269 4.84 23.36 -4.90
C GLN A 269 4.03 22.39 -4.04
N ALA A 270 2.98 21.79 -4.63
CA ALA A 270 2.20 20.77 -3.96
C ALA A 270 3.06 19.53 -3.64
N ILE A 271 4.01 19.15 -4.49
CA ILE A 271 4.97 18.07 -4.20
C ILE A 271 5.82 18.42 -2.98
N ARG A 272 6.42 19.61 -2.92
CA ARG A 272 7.27 20.03 -1.79
C ARG A 272 6.50 20.05 -0.46
N ARG A 273 5.29 20.60 -0.46
CA ARG A 273 4.41 20.59 0.73
C ARG A 273 3.98 19.18 1.09
N GLY A 274 3.60 18.39 0.09
CA GLY A 274 3.19 16.99 0.26
C GLY A 274 4.31 16.14 0.86
N THR A 275 5.56 16.37 0.49
CA THR A 275 6.74 15.70 1.06
C THR A 275 6.80 15.86 2.58
N ILE A 276 6.66 17.09 3.08
CA ILE A 276 6.73 17.38 4.52
C ILE A 276 5.56 16.74 5.25
N ILE A 277 4.33 16.96 4.75
CA ILE A 277 3.10 16.46 5.37
C ILE A 277 3.10 14.94 5.43
N SER A 278 3.40 14.27 4.31
CA SER A 278 3.42 12.81 4.22
C SER A 278 4.51 12.19 5.10
N THR A 279 5.68 12.83 5.20
CA THR A 279 6.78 12.35 6.05
C THR A 279 6.44 12.44 7.53
N LEU A 280 5.89 13.57 7.98
CA LEU A 280 5.44 13.73 9.36
C LEU A 280 4.32 12.76 9.70
N PHE A 281 3.38 12.59 8.79
CA PHE A 281 2.31 11.61 8.93
C PHE A 281 2.88 10.19 9.09
N ALA A 282 3.80 9.79 8.22
CA ALA A 282 4.43 8.47 8.26
C ALA A 282 5.23 8.26 9.56
N PHE A 283 5.94 9.29 10.02
CA PHE A 283 6.70 9.21 11.27
C PHE A 283 5.80 8.97 12.48
N VAL A 284 4.68 9.69 12.57
CA VAL A 284 3.74 9.54 13.68
C VAL A 284 2.96 8.22 13.59
N VAL A 285 2.41 7.90 12.42
CA VAL A 285 1.52 6.74 12.27
C VAL A 285 2.32 5.45 12.20
N ALA A 286 3.29 5.33 11.29
CA ALA A 286 4.09 4.10 11.18
C ALA A 286 5.02 3.95 12.38
N GLY A 287 5.75 5.00 12.74
CA GLY A 287 6.60 5.01 13.92
C GLY A 287 5.82 4.59 15.16
N GLY A 288 4.63 5.17 15.34
CA GLY A 288 3.74 4.85 16.44
C GLY A 288 3.23 3.41 16.42
N CYS A 289 2.83 2.87 15.26
CA CYS A 289 2.36 1.49 15.14
C CYS A 289 3.44 0.47 15.54
N TYR A 290 4.65 0.59 14.99
CA TYR A 290 5.74 -0.33 15.31
C TYR A 290 6.28 -0.15 16.73
N PHE A 291 6.30 1.09 17.23
CA PHE A 291 6.64 1.37 18.63
C PHE A 291 5.63 0.73 19.57
N LEU A 292 4.32 0.86 19.31
CA LEU A 292 3.27 0.20 20.08
C LEU A 292 3.44 -1.32 20.07
N GLY A 293 3.62 -1.91 18.87
CA GLY A 293 3.80 -3.34 18.69
C GLY A 293 5.01 -3.89 19.44
N GLY A 294 6.06 -3.07 19.60
CA GLY A 294 7.27 -3.41 20.37
C GLY A 294 7.01 -3.84 21.82
N PHE A 295 5.90 -3.38 22.41
CA PHE A 295 5.49 -3.77 23.76
C PHE A 295 4.60 -5.03 23.81
N GLY A 296 4.33 -5.67 22.68
CA GLY A 296 3.40 -6.81 22.58
C GLY A 296 3.69 -7.94 23.56
N ARG A 297 4.98 -8.20 23.86
CA ARG A 297 5.40 -9.25 24.81
C ARG A 297 4.96 -9.01 26.26
N LEU A 298 4.61 -7.79 26.64
CA LEU A 298 4.12 -7.46 27.98
C LEU A 298 2.66 -7.87 28.21
N PHE A 299 1.95 -8.31 27.16
CA PHE A 299 0.52 -8.67 27.22
C PHE A 299 0.25 -10.17 27.12
N GLY A 300 1.28 -10.98 27.34
CA GLY A 300 1.19 -12.43 27.37
C GLY A 300 1.54 -13.10 26.03
N MET A 301 1.55 -14.43 26.03
CA MET A 301 1.84 -15.23 24.85
C MET A 301 0.65 -15.21 23.88
N PRO A 302 0.89 -15.04 22.57
CA PRO A 302 -0.17 -15.18 21.58
C PRO A 302 -0.70 -16.62 21.55
N PRO A 303 -1.98 -16.81 21.16
CA PRO A 303 -2.56 -18.14 21.01
C PRO A 303 -1.78 -19.01 20.03
N VAL A 304 -1.80 -20.32 20.26
CA VAL A 304 -1.20 -21.30 19.35
C VAL A 304 -2.29 -21.78 18.38
N LEU A 305 -2.05 -21.63 17.09
CA LEU A 305 -2.91 -22.11 16.02
C LEU A 305 -2.90 -23.65 15.93
N PRO A 306 -3.90 -24.29 15.31
CA PRO A 306 -3.96 -25.74 15.14
C PRO A 306 -2.73 -26.35 14.44
N ASN A 307 -1.99 -25.55 13.66
CA ASN A 307 -0.74 -25.95 13.01
C ASN A 307 0.52 -25.82 13.89
N GLY A 308 0.36 -25.53 15.19
CA GLY A 308 1.44 -25.38 16.16
C GLY A 308 2.19 -24.03 16.08
N ARG A 309 1.77 -23.10 15.25
CA ARG A 309 2.38 -21.75 15.14
C ARG A 309 1.68 -20.75 16.04
N LEU A 310 2.44 -19.76 16.55
CA LEU A 310 1.87 -18.62 17.27
C LEU A 310 1.03 -17.75 16.35
N ASP A 311 -0.13 -17.31 16.84
CA ASP A 311 -0.99 -16.36 16.09
C ASP A 311 -0.50 -14.92 16.28
N PHE A 312 0.42 -14.50 15.44
CA PHE A 312 0.98 -13.14 15.47
C PHE A 312 -0.04 -12.04 15.15
N ASP A 313 -1.11 -12.36 14.41
CA ASP A 313 -2.14 -11.38 14.06
C ASP A 313 -3.05 -11.05 15.26
N SER A 314 -3.03 -11.86 16.33
CA SER A 314 -3.78 -11.61 17.57
C SER A 314 -3.05 -10.73 18.59
N ILE A 315 -1.74 -10.44 18.41
CA ILE A 315 -0.94 -9.73 19.42
C ILE A 315 -1.46 -8.32 19.69
N VAL A 316 -1.56 -7.48 18.65
CA VAL A 316 -2.05 -6.11 18.84
C VAL A 316 -3.50 -6.08 19.33
N PRO A 317 -4.44 -6.84 18.75
CA PRO A 317 -5.77 -6.95 19.32
C PRO A 317 -5.79 -7.31 20.81
N SER A 318 -4.95 -8.26 21.28
CA SER A 318 -4.86 -8.65 22.69
C SER A 318 -4.38 -7.53 23.62
N MET A 319 -3.48 -6.66 23.12
CA MET A 319 -3.04 -5.46 23.85
C MET A 319 -4.18 -4.46 24.08
N LEU A 320 -5.16 -4.46 23.19
CA LEU A 320 -6.22 -3.45 23.13
C LEU A 320 -7.48 -3.87 23.90
N ILE A 321 -7.74 -5.16 24.04
CA ILE A 321 -8.98 -5.69 24.64
C ILE A 321 -9.13 -5.30 26.11
N THR A 322 -8.03 -5.01 26.81
CA THR A 322 -8.00 -4.60 28.23
C THR A 322 -8.26 -3.10 28.42
N LEU A 323 -8.33 -2.32 27.33
CA LEU A 323 -8.51 -0.88 27.39
C LEU A 323 -9.98 -0.48 27.63
N PRO A 324 -10.23 0.72 28.14
CA PRO A 324 -11.61 1.23 28.29
C PRO A 324 -12.37 1.27 26.96
N ASP A 325 -13.67 1.05 27.00
CA ASP A 325 -14.57 1.01 25.83
C ASP A 325 -14.42 2.19 24.88
N PHE A 326 -14.18 3.39 25.39
CA PHE A 326 -13.96 4.59 24.59
C PHE A 326 -12.65 4.49 23.77
N ILE A 327 -11.59 3.99 24.39
CA ILE A 327 -10.31 3.81 23.68
C ILE A 327 -10.43 2.70 22.61
N ILE A 328 -11.13 1.61 22.92
CA ILE A 328 -11.43 0.57 21.93
C ILE A 328 -12.20 1.15 20.74
N ALA A 329 -13.17 2.04 20.99
CA ALA A 329 -13.89 2.71 19.91
C ALA A 329 -12.97 3.57 19.02
N LEU A 330 -12.01 4.29 19.60
CA LEU A 330 -10.99 5.04 18.84
C LEU A 330 -10.07 4.13 18.05
N VAL A 331 -9.65 2.98 18.61
CA VAL A 331 -8.88 1.97 17.89
C VAL A 331 -9.64 1.44 16.69
N VAL A 332 -10.91 1.12 16.86
CA VAL A 332 -11.77 0.66 15.77
C VAL A 332 -11.83 1.70 14.66
N LEU A 333 -12.05 2.98 15.00
CA LEU A 333 -12.06 4.07 14.02
C LEU A 333 -10.71 4.27 13.34
N LEU A 334 -9.60 4.15 14.08
CA LEU A 334 -8.25 4.22 13.54
C LEU A 334 -8.02 3.13 12.49
N VAL A 335 -8.31 1.87 12.84
CA VAL A 335 -8.06 0.75 11.94
C VAL A 335 -9.05 0.71 10.78
N LEU A 336 -10.31 1.12 11.00
CA LEU A 336 -11.26 1.37 9.91
C LEU A 336 -10.72 2.40 8.94
N SER A 337 -10.28 3.56 9.44
CA SER A 337 -9.73 4.64 8.63
C SER A 337 -8.53 4.15 7.81
N ALA A 338 -7.57 3.52 8.47
CA ALA A 338 -6.37 2.99 7.82
C ALA A 338 -6.68 1.95 6.74
N SER A 339 -7.64 1.06 7.00
CA SER A 339 -7.97 -0.03 6.08
C SER A 339 -8.79 0.43 4.89
N MET A 340 -9.76 1.31 5.13
CA MET A 340 -10.66 1.77 4.08
C MET A 340 -9.94 2.60 3.02
N SER A 341 -8.99 3.46 3.42
CA SER A 341 -8.16 4.23 2.50
C SER A 341 -7.30 3.31 1.61
N THR A 342 -6.69 2.30 2.22
CA THR A 342 -5.90 1.32 1.47
C THR A 342 -6.77 0.49 0.54
N LEU A 343 -7.89 -0.07 1.02
CA LEU A 343 -8.81 -0.85 0.20
C LEU A 343 -9.31 -0.06 -1.00
N ALA A 344 -9.69 1.20 -0.81
CA ALA A 344 -10.12 2.07 -1.91
C ALA A 344 -9.03 2.23 -2.98
N SER A 345 -7.80 2.47 -2.57
CA SER A 345 -6.66 2.64 -3.47
C SER A 345 -6.33 1.35 -4.23
N LEU A 346 -6.36 0.19 -3.57
CA LEU A 346 -6.11 -1.12 -4.18
C LEU A 346 -7.16 -1.46 -5.22
N VAL A 347 -8.41 -1.32 -4.86
CA VAL A 347 -9.57 -1.66 -5.70
C VAL A 347 -9.65 -0.73 -6.92
N LEU A 348 -9.44 0.58 -6.72
CA LEU A 348 -9.44 1.56 -7.80
C LEU A 348 -8.28 1.32 -8.78
N THR A 349 -7.06 1.08 -8.26
CA THR A 349 -5.89 0.79 -9.10
C THR A 349 -6.06 -0.50 -9.87
N SER A 350 -6.51 -1.57 -9.23
CA SER A 350 -6.73 -2.87 -9.88
C SER A 350 -7.76 -2.77 -11.01
N SER A 351 -8.91 -2.13 -10.76
CA SER A 351 -9.97 -1.99 -11.76
C SER A 351 -9.59 -1.06 -12.91
N SER A 352 -8.87 0.05 -12.62
CA SER A 352 -8.44 0.98 -13.66
C SER A 352 -7.37 0.37 -14.56
N THR A 353 -6.38 -0.33 -14.02
CA THR A 353 -5.36 -1.01 -14.84
C THR A 353 -5.98 -2.07 -15.75
N MET A 354 -6.87 -2.91 -15.23
CA MET A 354 -7.57 -3.91 -16.06
C MET A 354 -8.41 -3.27 -17.15
N THR A 355 -9.14 -2.20 -16.82
CA THR A 355 -10.00 -1.53 -17.81
C THR A 355 -9.18 -0.84 -18.89
N LEU A 356 -8.22 -0.01 -18.49
CA LEU A 356 -7.51 0.89 -19.41
C LEU A 356 -6.37 0.21 -20.16
N ASP A 357 -5.72 -0.77 -19.54
CA ASP A 357 -4.50 -1.36 -20.05
C ASP A 357 -4.69 -2.74 -20.67
N LEU A 358 -5.78 -3.44 -20.32
CA LEU A 358 -6.09 -4.75 -20.87
C LEU A 358 -7.32 -4.72 -21.78
N ILE A 359 -8.48 -4.19 -21.32
CA ILE A 359 -9.76 -4.27 -22.04
C ILE A 359 -9.85 -3.17 -23.10
N TYR A 360 -9.69 -1.90 -22.71
CA TYR A 360 -9.75 -0.73 -23.62
C TYR A 360 -8.34 -0.22 -23.93
N ARG A 361 -7.56 -1.07 -24.56
CA ARG A 361 -6.19 -0.80 -24.93
C ARG A 361 -6.12 0.11 -26.15
N ASP A 362 -6.22 1.43 -25.95
CA ASP A 362 -6.06 2.40 -27.04
C ASP A 362 -4.59 2.37 -27.52
N LYS A 363 -4.36 2.27 -28.84
CA LYS A 363 -3.05 2.55 -29.42
C LYS A 363 -2.84 4.06 -29.31
N LYS A 364 -1.97 4.49 -28.42
CA LYS A 364 -1.54 5.87 -28.39
C LYS A 364 -0.58 6.08 -29.54
N SER A 365 -0.85 7.07 -30.39
CA SER A 365 0.10 7.58 -31.37
C SER A 365 1.33 8.13 -30.64
N ALA A 366 2.51 8.08 -31.29
CA ALA A 366 3.71 8.67 -30.71
C ALA A 366 3.47 10.16 -30.42
N PRO A 367 4.12 10.75 -29.38
CA PRO A 367 3.99 12.16 -29.09
C PRO A 367 4.27 13.02 -30.35
N GLY A 368 3.27 13.76 -30.83
CA GLY A 368 3.38 14.60 -32.01
C GLY A 368 2.71 14.09 -33.31
N GLU A 369 2.09 12.88 -33.31
CA GLU A 369 1.21 12.45 -34.39
C GLU A 369 -0.23 12.86 -34.07
N VAL A 370 -0.81 13.68 -34.95
CA VAL A 370 -2.22 14.08 -34.89
C VAL A 370 -3.05 12.91 -35.43
N GLU A 371 -3.97 12.38 -34.65
CA GLU A 371 -4.96 11.43 -35.15
C GLU A 371 -5.83 12.15 -36.22
N GLU A 372 -5.66 11.77 -37.47
CA GLU A 372 -6.60 12.11 -38.54
C GLU A 372 -7.87 11.27 -38.38
N GLY A 373 -8.89 11.87 -37.82
CA GLY A 373 -10.23 11.31 -37.68
C GLY A 373 -10.90 11.80 -36.39
N ALA A 374 -11.56 12.97 -36.46
CA ALA A 374 -12.39 13.47 -35.37
C ALA A 374 -13.49 12.45 -35.07
N ILE A 375 -13.30 11.68 -33.98
CA ILE A 375 -14.38 10.89 -33.37
C ILE A 375 -15.42 11.93 -32.93
N ASP A 376 -16.68 11.74 -33.36
CA ASP A 376 -17.80 12.56 -32.90
C ASP A 376 -17.76 12.65 -31.36
N ASP A 377 -17.75 13.87 -30.79
CA ASP A 377 -17.64 14.13 -29.35
C ASP A 377 -18.63 13.31 -28.54
N ILE A 378 -19.82 13.04 -29.11
CA ILE A 378 -20.85 12.20 -28.52
C ILE A 378 -20.39 10.74 -28.40
N VAL A 379 -19.66 10.22 -29.39
CA VAL A 379 -19.14 8.84 -29.39
C VAL A 379 -18.01 8.73 -28.39
N ALA A 380 -17.11 9.72 -28.32
CA ALA A 380 -16.02 9.78 -27.36
C ALA A 380 -16.55 9.79 -25.92
N GLU A 381 -17.55 10.64 -25.61
CA GLU A 381 -18.19 10.67 -24.28
C GLU A 381 -18.85 9.33 -23.92
N LYS A 382 -19.48 8.68 -24.88
CA LYS A 382 -20.13 7.37 -24.66
C LYS A 382 -19.12 6.26 -24.36
N ILE A 383 -17.94 6.30 -25.01
CA ILE A 383 -16.84 5.36 -24.75
C ILE A 383 -16.27 5.60 -23.34
N GLU A 384 -16.02 6.85 -22.96
CA GLU A 384 -15.53 7.21 -21.62
C GLU A 384 -16.49 6.73 -20.50
N ARG A 385 -17.79 6.95 -20.67
CA ARG A 385 -18.81 6.44 -19.73
C ARG A 385 -18.81 4.91 -19.65
N ARG A 386 -18.64 4.21 -20.78
CA ARG A 386 -18.54 2.73 -20.78
C ARG A 386 -17.29 2.25 -20.02
N LYS A 387 -16.13 2.88 -20.20
CA LYS A 387 -14.91 2.57 -19.45
C LYS A 387 -15.14 2.68 -17.94
N VAL A 388 -15.80 3.75 -17.48
CA VAL A 388 -16.13 3.93 -16.06
C VAL A 388 -17.10 2.83 -15.55
N VAL A 389 -18.09 2.43 -16.35
CA VAL A 389 -19.00 1.32 -15.97
C VAL A 389 -18.23 0.01 -15.85
N VAL A 390 -17.33 -0.30 -16.78
CA VAL A 390 -16.51 -1.52 -16.73
C VAL A 390 -15.59 -1.50 -15.50
N MET A 391 -14.99 -0.35 -15.17
CA MET A 391 -14.21 -0.22 -13.92
C MET A 391 -15.04 -0.56 -12.69
N ARG A 392 -16.29 -0.06 -12.60
CA ARG A 392 -17.19 -0.35 -11.48
C ARG A 392 -17.53 -1.82 -11.36
N VAL A 393 -17.73 -2.51 -12.48
CA VAL A 393 -17.96 -3.98 -12.50
C VAL A 393 -16.70 -4.72 -12.04
N LEU A 394 -15.52 -4.32 -12.53
CA LEU A 394 -14.25 -4.91 -12.14
C LEU A 394 -13.90 -4.66 -10.66
N ILE A 395 -14.33 -3.54 -10.09
CA ILE A 395 -14.24 -3.29 -8.64
C ILE A 395 -14.94 -4.41 -7.87
N VAL A 396 -16.19 -4.73 -8.21
CA VAL A 396 -16.94 -5.78 -7.54
C VAL A 396 -16.27 -7.14 -7.73
N PHE A 397 -15.85 -7.45 -8.95
CA PHE A 397 -15.16 -8.70 -9.25
C PHE A 397 -13.87 -8.88 -8.45
N PHE A 398 -13.04 -7.83 -8.39
CA PHE A 398 -11.80 -7.83 -7.61
C PHE A 398 -12.06 -8.01 -6.11
N ILE A 399 -13.07 -7.31 -5.57
CA ILE A 399 -13.47 -7.44 -4.16
C ILE A 399 -13.91 -8.87 -3.86
N VAL A 400 -14.73 -9.48 -4.71
CA VAL A 400 -15.21 -10.85 -4.51
C VAL A 400 -14.06 -11.86 -4.45
N ILE A 401 -13.10 -11.78 -5.38
CA ILE A 401 -11.92 -12.68 -5.35
C ILE A 401 -11.09 -12.45 -4.08
N SER A 402 -10.84 -11.20 -3.71
CA SER A 402 -10.09 -10.86 -2.50
C SER A 402 -10.81 -11.34 -1.23
N LEU A 403 -12.14 -11.24 -1.21
CA LEU A 403 -13.00 -11.74 -0.14
C LEU A 403 -12.90 -13.26 0.04
N MET A 404 -12.90 -14.01 -1.06
CA MET A 404 -12.74 -15.47 -1.01
C MET A 404 -11.44 -15.91 -0.35
N ILE A 405 -10.34 -15.19 -0.63
CA ILE A 405 -9.04 -15.43 0.03
C ILE A 405 -9.06 -14.97 1.50
N ALA A 406 -9.71 -13.83 1.78
CA ALA A 406 -9.80 -13.29 3.14
C ALA A 406 -10.61 -14.19 4.08
N LEU A 407 -11.65 -14.88 3.59
CA LEU A 407 -12.44 -15.81 4.39
C LEU A 407 -11.64 -17.04 4.82
N ASN A 408 -10.66 -17.47 4.02
CA ASN A 408 -9.79 -18.62 4.33
C ASN A 408 -8.33 -18.25 4.03
N PRO A 409 -7.71 -17.35 4.81
CA PRO A 409 -6.38 -16.85 4.51
C PRO A 409 -5.33 -17.96 4.64
N PRO A 410 -4.48 -18.18 3.61
CA PRO A 410 -3.53 -19.29 3.60
C PRO A 410 -2.36 -19.09 4.58
N THR A 411 -2.15 -17.86 5.07
CA THR A 411 -1.03 -17.53 5.95
C THR A 411 -1.28 -16.24 6.74
N PHE A 412 -0.32 -15.81 7.58
CA PHE A 412 -0.35 -14.54 8.31
C PHE A 412 -0.32 -13.33 7.39
N ILE A 413 -0.86 -12.21 7.88
CA ILE A 413 -0.94 -10.94 7.13
C ILE A 413 0.43 -10.53 6.60
N ALA A 414 1.49 -10.57 7.42
CA ALA A 414 2.83 -10.15 7.01
C ALA A 414 3.43 -11.00 5.88
N GLN A 415 3.11 -12.29 5.82
CA GLN A 415 3.56 -13.17 4.74
C GLN A 415 2.80 -12.92 3.43
N LEU A 416 1.49 -12.68 3.51
CA LEU A 416 0.69 -12.26 2.33
C LEU A 416 1.26 -10.99 1.72
N MET A 417 1.70 -10.05 2.55
CA MET A 417 2.35 -8.82 2.09
C MET A 417 3.71 -9.08 1.47
N GLY A 418 4.52 -9.96 2.08
CA GLY A 418 5.82 -10.36 1.53
C GLY A 418 5.70 -10.90 0.10
N ILE A 419 4.69 -11.73 -0.16
CA ILE A 419 4.38 -12.28 -1.48
C ILE A 419 3.89 -11.17 -2.44
N SER A 420 2.90 -10.39 -2.02
CA SER A 420 2.31 -9.34 -2.86
C SER A 420 3.33 -8.25 -3.22
N TRP A 421 3.97 -7.67 -2.22
CA TRP A 421 4.92 -6.58 -2.42
C TRP A 421 6.22 -7.06 -3.06
N GLY A 422 6.66 -8.29 -2.74
CA GLY A 422 7.81 -8.93 -3.37
C GLY A 422 7.64 -9.06 -4.87
N ALA A 423 6.49 -9.55 -5.33
CA ALA A 423 6.19 -9.68 -6.75
C ALA A 423 5.99 -8.32 -7.43
N LEU A 424 5.16 -7.43 -6.85
CA LEU A 424 4.84 -6.13 -7.44
C LEU A 424 6.04 -5.20 -7.48
N ALA A 425 6.62 -4.90 -6.33
CA ALA A 425 7.75 -3.98 -6.27
C ALA A 425 9.04 -4.62 -6.80
N GLY A 426 9.21 -5.94 -6.65
CA GLY A 426 10.30 -6.67 -7.29
C GLY A 426 10.27 -6.59 -8.82
N ALA A 427 9.08 -6.56 -9.42
CA ALA A 427 8.92 -6.38 -10.86
C ALA A 427 8.99 -4.92 -11.30
N PHE A 428 8.39 -3.99 -10.54
CA PHE A 428 8.09 -2.63 -11.04
C PHE A 428 9.05 -1.56 -10.52
N LEU A 429 9.61 -1.69 -9.33
CA LEU A 429 10.42 -0.65 -8.68
C LEU A 429 11.61 -0.21 -9.55
N ALA A 430 12.48 -1.15 -9.88
CA ALA A 430 13.70 -0.84 -10.63
C ALA A 430 13.41 -0.32 -12.04
N PRO A 431 12.57 -0.96 -12.88
CA PRO A 431 12.31 -0.45 -14.22
C PRO A 431 11.52 0.85 -14.22
N PHE A 432 10.66 1.10 -13.22
CA PHE A 432 9.98 2.38 -13.08
C PHE A 432 10.96 3.50 -12.75
N MET A 433 11.74 3.34 -11.69
CA MET A 433 12.71 4.35 -11.26
C MET A 433 13.78 4.60 -12.35
N MET A 434 14.38 3.53 -12.89
CA MET A 434 15.37 3.67 -13.96
C MET A 434 14.74 4.22 -15.25
N GLY A 435 13.48 3.92 -15.54
CA GLY A 435 12.71 4.50 -16.63
C GLY A 435 12.54 6.01 -16.54
N LEU A 436 12.41 6.55 -15.33
CA LEU A 436 12.32 7.99 -15.06
C LEU A 436 13.68 8.71 -15.13
N TYR A 437 14.78 8.03 -14.82
CA TYR A 437 16.08 8.67 -14.61
C TYR A 437 17.12 8.31 -15.68
N TRP A 438 17.07 7.11 -16.22
CA TRP A 438 18.12 6.59 -17.09
C TRP A 438 17.64 6.36 -18.51
N LYS A 439 18.14 7.19 -19.45
CA LYS A 439 17.77 7.12 -20.87
C LYS A 439 18.10 5.77 -21.52
N ASN A 440 19.10 5.06 -21.01
CA ASN A 440 19.60 3.79 -21.57
C ASN A 440 18.85 2.54 -21.10
N THR A 441 17.83 2.66 -20.25
CA THR A 441 16.99 1.52 -19.86
C THR A 441 16.29 0.95 -21.10
N THR A 442 16.38 -0.37 -21.29
CA THR A 442 15.88 -1.06 -22.47
C THR A 442 14.57 -1.81 -22.21
N THR A 443 13.77 -2.03 -23.23
CA THR A 443 12.54 -2.83 -23.16
C THR A 443 12.83 -4.26 -22.65
N ALA A 444 13.95 -4.86 -23.09
CA ALA A 444 14.37 -6.20 -22.65
C ALA A 444 14.72 -6.25 -21.17
N SER A 445 15.31 -5.19 -20.60
CA SER A 445 15.64 -5.15 -19.17
C SER A 445 14.38 -5.06 -18.29
N VAL A 446 13.33 -4.40 -18.77
CA VAL A 446 12.04 -4.35 -18.09
C VAL A 446 11.38 -5.73 -18.06
N TRP A 447 11.40 -6.46 -19.21
CA TRP A 447 10.93 -7.85 -19.26
C TRP A 447 11.70 -8.74 -18.29
N ALA A 448 13.04 -8.64 -18.29
CA ALA A 448 13.87 -9.40 -17.39
C ALA A 448 13.54 -9.14 -15.91
N CYS A 449 13.26 -7.87 -15.54
CA CYS A 449 12.87 -7.52 -14.19
C CYS A 449 11.48 -8.03 -13.82
N PHE A 450 10.52 -8.04 -14.75
CA PHE A 450 9.20 -8.63 -14.50
C PHE A 450 9.32 -10.14 -14.21
N VAL A 451 10.12 -10.84 -15.03
CA VAL A 451 10.41 -12.27 -14.82
C VAL A 451 11.15 -12.51 -13.50
N TRP A 452 12.13 -11.66 -13.17
CA TRP A 452 12.87 -11.73 -11.90
C TRP A 452 11.95 -11.54 -10.69
N GLY A 453 11.23 -10.43 -10.60
CA GLY A 453 10.44 -10.08 -9.41
C GLY A 453 9.29 -11.06 -9.15
N VAL A 454 8.53 -11.39 -10.20
CA VAL A 454 7.47 -12.40 -10.12
C VAL A 454 8.06 -13.80 -9.93
N GLY A 455 9.06 -14.14 -10.70
CA GLY A 455 9.65 -15.49 -10.72
C GLY A 455 10.24 -15.89 -9.36
N ILE A 456 11.09 -15.06 -8.76
CA ILE A 456 11.71 -15.36 -7.46
C ILE A 456 10.64 -15.50 -6.36
N THR A 457 9.61 -14.64 -6.37
CA THR A 457 8.54 -14.69 -5.37
C THR A 457 7.68 -15.94 -5.53
N VAL A 458 7.25 -16.24 -6.75
CA VAL A 458 6.41 -17.42 -7.04
C VAL A 458 7.17 -18.73 -6.81
N ILE A 459 8.41 -18.81 -7.26
CA ILE A 459 9.26 -20.00 -7.03
C ILE A 459 9.47 -20.24 -5.53
N ASN A 460 9.77 -19.17 -4.76
CA ASN A 460 9.90 -19.30 -3.31
C ASN A 460 8.62 -19.83 -2.67
N MET A 461 7.46 -19.35 -3.11
CA MET A 461 6.16 -19.82 -2.62
C MET A 461 5.90 -21.29 -2.97
N LEU A 462 6.17 -21.70 -4.23
CA LEU A 462 5.95 -23.07 -4.69
C LEU A 462 6.87 -24.08 -4.00
N LEU A 463 8.09 -23.67 -3.60
CA LEU A 463 9.03 -24.48 -2.83
C LEU A 463 8.73 -24.50 -1.32
N GLY A 464 7.58 -23.96 -0.88
CA GLY A 464 7.19 -23.93 0.53
C GLY A 464 7.88 -22.85 1.34
N ASN A 465 8.35 -21.77 0.71
CA ASN A 465 8.98 -20.60 1.32
C ASN A 465 10.31 -20.94 2.05
N PRO A 466 11.29 -21.56 1.39
CA PRO A 466 12.63 -21.79 1.98
C PRO A 466 13.28 -20.48 2.45
N ILE A 467 13.04 -19.39 1.74
CA ILE A 467 13.37 -18.02 2.17
C ILE A 467 12.10 -17.39 2.75
N ASN A 468 12.22 -16.74 3.91
CA ASN A 468 11.09 -15.98 4.45
C ASN A 468 10.54 -15.03 3.37
N PRO A 469 9.21 -15.01 3.08
CA PRO A 469 8.61 -14.19 2.03
C PRO A 469 8.99 -12.71 2.09
N ILE A 470 9.23 -12.18 3.30
CA ILE A 470 9.64 -10.79 3.52
C ILE A 470 11.05 -10.54 2.97
N ASN A 471 12.00 -11.43 3.32
CA ASN A 471 13.37 -11.34 2.83
C ASN A 471 13.45 -11.62 1.34
N CYS A 472 12.67 -12.59 0.84
CA CYS A 472 12.55 -12.87 -0.59
C CYS A 472 12.07 -11.62 -1.36
N GLY A 473 11.06 -10.90 -0.83
CA GLY A 473 10.60 -9.65 -1.41
C GLY A 473 11.68 -8.56 -1.40
N ALA A 474 12.43 -8.41 -0.32
CA ALA A 474 13.54 -7.45 -0.25
C ALA A 474 14.64 -7.79 -1.30
N ILE A 475 14.98 -9.06 -1.44
CA ILE A 475 15.93 -9.55 -2.47
C ILE A 475 15.39 -9.28 -3.88
N ALA A 476 14.09 -9.53 -4.11
CA ALA A 476 13.46 -9.24 -5.40
C ALA A 476 13.59 -7.76 -5.79
N MET A 477 13.35 -6.86 -4.86
CA MET A 477 13.42 -5.40 -5.08
C MET A 477 14.84 -4.93 -5.37
N VAL A 478 15.80 -5.28 -4.52
CA VAL A 478 17.20 -4.85 -4.65
C VAL A 478 17.85 -5.52 -5.87
N GLY A 479 17.62 -6.82 -6.07
CA GLY A 479 18.11 -7.57 -7.23
C GLY A 479 17.55 -7.05 -8.55
N GLY A 480 16.33 -6.50 -8.55
CA GLY A 480 15.71 -5.88 -9.72
C GLY A 480 16.56 -4.75 -10.31
N PHE A 481 17.20 -3.92 -9.48
CA PHE A 481 18.12 -2.87 -9.97
C PHE A 481 19.32 -3.45 -10.70
N VAL A 482 19.91 -4.51 -10.15
CA VAL A 482 21.04 -5.21 -10.77
C VAL A 482 20.62 -5.82 -12.10
N VAL A 483 19.45 -6.48 -12.15
CA VAL A 483 18.90 -7.08 -13.37
C VAL A 483 18.66 -6.02 -14.45
N VAL A 484 17.97 -4.93 -14.12
CA VAL A 484 17.68 -3.86 -15.10
C VAL A 484 18.98 -3.24 -15.60
N TRP A 485 19.92 -2.96 -14.71
CA TRP A 485 21.22 -2.37 -15.08
C TRP A 485 22.01 -3.29 -16.00
N LEU A 486 22.25 -4.54 -15.59
CA LEU A 486 23.03 -5.51 -16.37
C LEU A 486 22.41 -5.78 -17.73
N VAL A 487 21.11 -6.11 -17.78
CA VAL A 487 20.43 -6.43 -19.06
C VAL A 487 20.43 -5.23 -20.00
N SER A 488 20.27 -4.01 -19.47
CA SER A 488 20.33 -2.80 -20.30
C SER A 488 21.69 -2.56 -20.93
N LEU A 489 22.80 -3.04 -20.33
CA LEU A 489 24.13 -2.90 -20.92
C LEU A 489 24.31 -3.76 -22.20
N PHE A 490 23.71 -4.95 -22.21
CA PHE A 490 23.92 -5.96 -23.27
C PHE A 490 22.77 -6.04 -24.29
N THR A 491 21.70 -5.27 -24.14
CA THR A 491 20.54 -5.34 -25.01
C THR A 491 20.39 -4.10 -25.89
N LYS A 492 19.64 -4.26 -27.00
CA LYS A 492 19.39 -3.20 -27.98
C LYS A 492 18.68 -2.03 -27.30
N LYS A 493 19.26 -0.84 -27.43
CA LYS A 493 18.69 0.41 -26.91
C LYS A 493 17.54 0.89 -27.79
N MET A 494 16.62 1.62 -27.19
CA MET A 494 15.54 2.30 -27.92
C MET A 494 16.11 3.40 -28.85
N PRO A 495 15.38 3.77 -29.92
CA PRO A 495 15.77 4.89 -30.81
C PRO A 495 15.98 6.16 -29.99
N ARG A 496 17.11 6.85 -30.21
CA ARG A 496 17.46 8.07 -29.45
C ARG A 496 16.39 9.14 -29.58
N ASN A 497 15.87 9.36 -30.77
CA ASN A 497 14.83 10.36 -31.01
C ASN A 497 13.56 10.11 -30.16
N THR A 498 13.13 8.86 -30.01
CA THR A 498 11.99 8.50 -29.16
C THR A 498 12.29 8.77 -27.68
N VAL A 499 13.48 8.36 -27.22
CA VAL A 499 13.89 8.56 -25.83
C VAL A 499 14.04 10.04 -25.49
N ASP A 500 14.66 10.83 -26.39
CA ASP A 500 14.88 12.26 -26.15
C ASP A 500 13.55 13.00 -26.09
N LYS A 501 12.60 12.74 -27.00
CA LYS A 501 11.23 13.27 -26.93
C LYS A 501 10.54 12.98 -25.58
N ILE A 502 10.66 11.76 -25.05
CA ILE A 502 10.06 11.39 -23.76
C ILE A 502 10.70 12.16 -22.60
N PHE A 503 12.00 12.47 -22.68
CA PHE A 503 12.75 13.16 -21.63
C PHE A 503 12.72 14.69 -21.73
N GLU A 504 12.20 15.28 -22.82
CA GLU A 504 12.01 16.74 -22.98
C GLU A 504 11.19 17.36 -21.85
N CYS A 505 10.35 16.56 -21.16
CA CYS A 505 9.58 17.03 -20.01
C CYS A 505 10.42 17.47 -18.81
N TYR A 506 11.73 17.21 -18.82
CA TYR A 506 12.64 17.58 -17.72
C TYR A 506 13.50 18.80 -18.04
N ASP A 507 13.56 19.22 -19.29
CA ASP A 507 14.28 20.41 -19.76
C ASP A 507 13.42 21.65 -19.51
#